data_bfd690d0b95ca3aebcf41144c29bae05
#
_entry.id   bfd690d0b95ca3aebcf41144c29bae05
#
_cell.length_a   1.000
_cell.length_b   1.000
_cell.length_c   1.000
_cell.angle_alpha   90.00
_cell.angle_beta   90.00
_cell.angle_gamma   90.00
#
_symmetry.space_group_name_H-M   'P 1'
#
loop_
_entity.id
_entity.type
_entity.pdbx_description
1 polymer ?
#
loop_
_entity_poly.entity_id
_entity_poly.type
_entity_poly.pdbx_seq_one_letter_code
_entity_poly.pdbx_strand_id
1 'polypeptide(L)'
;MRRTVGAVFLLFAVAFSVVYSGRGLAAESSQSRATGGPRLVSVEPLEMCEAFPVAAQAPLRGELAQAGKTLERAPLRTIRDSFPTYSAVAVDVANNEIVLQDENLFQIMVYDRMANTPPTASLTEPKRVISGHETKVEFNCGLYIDPKTGDIYSVNNDTLDTLSVFSRSAKGNVHPDRTLHTPHGTYGIAVNEETQELFLTIQHENEVVVHRKTAQGEEKPVRVLQGNHVGLADPHGIGLDTKNQLMFVANYGNAHDKNAPGSGRFVPPSINVYPLKANGDTPPLRVISGPHTQLNWPAHVYVDQQHGEVFVANDGESSILVFRVTDNGDVAPTRVLKGAKTQIKNPTGIFVDMVHDELVVANMGNHSATVYPRAAAGDTPPMRTIRSGPLGKAALQIGNPGSVAYDTKRDAIITPN
;
A
#
# COMPACT_ATOMS: atom_id res chain seq x y z
N MET A 1 -16.91 56.05 20.83
CA MET A 1 -17.86 55.00 20.44
C MET A 1 -17.08 53.82 19.89
N ARG A 2 -16.86 52.81 20.69
CA ARG A 2 -16.19 51.56 20.30
C ARG A 2 -17.28 50.54 20.02
N ARG A 3 -17.27 49.93 18.84
CA ARG A 3 -18.09 48.74 18.53
C ARG A 3 -17.17 47.54 18.39
N THR A 4 -17.33 46.61 19.31
CA THR A 4 -16.73 45.27 19.32
C THR A 4 -17.54 44.38 18.38
N VAL A 5 -16.89 43.74 17.43
CA VAL A 5 -17.48 42.67 16.61
C VAL A 5 -16.90 41.38 17.13
N GLY A 6 -17.76 40.56 17.72
CA GLY A 6 -17.39 39.20 18.13
C GLY A 6 -17.54 38.25 16.95
N ALA A 7 -16.48 37.50 16.67
CA ALA A 7 -16.52 36.41 15.72
C ALA A 7 -16.96 35.11 16.41
N VAL A 8 -18.03 34.52 15.93
CA VAL A 8 -18.51 33.23 16.35
C VAL A 8 -17.87 32.18 15.42
N PHE A 9 -17.05 31.31 15.98
CA PHE A 9 -16.55 30.13 15.27
C PHE A 9 -17.60 29.03 15.38
N LEU A 10 -18.17 28.62 14.23
CA LEU A 10 -18.98 27.40 14.13
C LEU A 10 -18.04 26.25 13.75
N LEU A 11 -17.89 25.29 14.64
CA LEU A 11 -17.31 23.99 14.37
C LEU A 11 -18.34 23.14 13.62
N PHE A 12 -18.06 22.78 12.38
CA PHE A 12 -18.78 21.73 11.68
C PHE A 12 -18.09 20.40 11.92
N ALA A 13 -18.69 19.55 12.73
CA ALA A 13 -18.37 18.13 12.78
C ALA A 13 -19.20 17.44 11.71
N VAL A 14 -18.55 16.89 10.68
CA VAL A 14 -19.23 16.07 9.67
C VAL A 14 -19.19 14.62 10.14
N ALA A 15 -20.30 14.13 10.63
CA ALA A 15 -20.50 12.71 10.88
C ALA A 15 -21.06 12.06 9.61
N PHE A 16 -20.33 11.14 9.01
CA PHE A 16 -20.85 10.29 7.93
C PHE A 16 -21.73 9.20 8.52
N SER A 17 -23.04 9.34 8.36
CA SER A 17 -24.02 8.28 8.61
C SER A 17 -24.42 7.69 7.26
N VAL A 18 -24.06 6.43 7.02
CA VAL A 18 -24.56 5.67 5.87
C VAL A 18 -25.99 5.20 6.22
N VAL A 19 -26.98 5.76 5.52
CA VAL A 19 -28.38 5.32 5.60
C VAL A 19 -28.66 4.41 4.42
N TYR A 20 -28.88 3.13 4.71
CA TYR A 20 -29.44 2.20 3.73
C TYR A 20 -30.97 2.35 3.69
N SER A 21 -31.54 2.82 2.58
CA SER A 21 -32.97 2.82 2.34
C SER A 21 -33.35 1.62 1.48
N GLY A 22 -33.82 0.56 2.11
CA GLY A 22 -34.55 -0.52 1.43
C GLY A 22 -36.02 -0.18 1.35
N ARG A 23 -36.58 -0.10 0.15
CA ARG A 23 -38.05 -0.07 -0.08
C ARG A 23 -38.57 -1.51 -0.08
N GLY A 24 -39.38 -1.83 0.89
CA GLY A 24 -40.22 -3.04 0.91
C GLY A 24 -41.69 -2.67 0.85
N LEU A 25 -42.42 -3.36 0.01
CA LEU A 25 -43.86 -3.23 -0.25
C LEU A 25 -44.69 -3.63 0.97
N ALA A 26 -45.77 -2.90 1.19
CA ALA A 26 -46.76 -3.13 2.23
C ALA A 26 -47.68 -4.33 1.94
N ALA A 27 -48.01 -5.08 2.97
CA ALA A 27 -49.23 -5.85 3.05
C ALA A 27 -49.77 -5.73 4.48
N GLU A 28 -51.03 -5.32 4.58
CA GLU A 28 -51.82 -5.18 5.81
C GLU A 28 -52.15 -6.54 6.42
N SER A 29 -52.15 -6.69 7.74
CA SER A 29 -53.39 -7.01 8.53
C SER A 29 -53.10 -7.32 10.00
N SER A 30 -53.95 -6.72 10.79
CA SER A 30 -54.56 -7.14 12.07
C SER A 30 -53.73 -7.29 13.35
N GLN A 31 -54.26 -6.61 14.33
CA GLN A 31 -53.92 -6.48 15.74
C GLN A 31 -53.92 -7.78 16.56
N SER A 32 -52.96 -7.91 17.46
CA SER A 32 -53.27 -8.34 18.83
C SER A 32 -52.15 -7.88 19.80
N ARG A 33 -52.58 -7.35 20.95
CA ARG A 33 -51.77 -6.93 22.09
C ARG A 33 -51.14 -8.13 22.79
N ALA A 34 -49.85 -8.09 23.08
CA ALA A 34 -49.28 -8.78 24.23
C ALA A 34 -48.03 -8.04 24.72
N THR A 35 -48.04 -7.77 26.01
CA THR A 35 -46.98 -7.17 26.82
C THR A 35 -45.85 -8.17 27.04
N GLY A 36 -44.59 -7.77 26.77
CA GLY A 36 -43.40 -8.54 27.13
C GLY A 36 -42.12 -7.77 26.76
N GLY A 37 -41.28 -7.53 27.74
CA GLY A 37 -40.04 -6.78 27.57
C GLY A 37 -39.01 -7.45 26.63
N PRO A 38 -37.94 -6.76 26.27
CA PRO A 38 -36.99 -7.21 25.24
C PRO A 38 -36.20 -8.43 25.71
N ARG A 39 -36.40 -9.54 25.00
CA ARG A 39 -35.63 -10.76 25.15
C ARG A 39 -34.50 -10.70 24.15
N LEU A 40 -33.25 -10.76 24.62
CA LEU A 40 -32.07 -10.97 23.77
C LEU A 40 -32.24 -12.32 23.05
N VAL A 41 -32.37 -12.25 21.73
CA VAL A 41 -32.29 -13.43 20.86
C VAL A 41 -30.85 -13.58 20.46
N SER A 42 -30.22 -14.65 20.93
CA SER A 42 -28.91 -15.05 20.40
C SER A 42 -29.07 -15.50 18.95
N VAL A 43 -28.43 -14.81 18.04
CA VAL A 43 -28.32 -15.24 16.64
C VAL A 43 -27.24 -16.31 16.58
N GLU A 44 -27.63 -17.56 16.31
CA GLU A 44 -26.67 -18.60 15.99
C GLU A 44 -25.98 -18.29 14.66
N PRO A 45 -24.67 -18.63 14.52
CA PRO A 45 -23.98 -18.42 13.26
C PRO A 45 -24.56 -19.31 12.17
N LEU A 46 -24.95 -18.73 11.05
CA LEU A 46 -25.29 -19.46 9.83
C LEU A 46 -24.08 -20.28 9.40
N GLU A 47 -24.23 -21.60 9.39
CA GLU A 47 -23.28 -22.50 8.74
C GLU A 47 -23.18 -22.16 7.26
N MET A 48 -22.03 -21.68 6.86
CA MET A 48 -21.72 -21.39 5.46
C MET A 48 -21.16 -22.63 4.77
N CYS A 49 -21.93 -23.09 3.83
CA CYS A 49 -21.59 -23.89 2.64
C CYS A 49 -20.55 -25.00 2.78
N GLU A 50 -21.02 -26.18 2.54
CA GLU A 50 -20.26 -27.43 2.36
C GLU A 50 -19.10 -27.25 1.37
N ALA A 51 -17.93 -27.67 1.80
CA ALA A 51 -16.73 -27.73 0.98
C ALA A 51 -16.85 -28.83 -0.07
N PHE A 52 -16.66 -28.49 -1.34
CA PHE A 52 -16.46 -29.47 -2.39
C PHE A 52 -15.13 -30.22 -2.16
N PRO A 53 -15.07 -31.54 -2.38
CA PRO A 53 -13.85 -32.30 -2.14
C PRO A 53 -12.80 -31.92 -3.18
N VAL A 54 -11.69 -31.36 -2.71
CA VAL A 54 -10.49 -31.15 -3.52
C VAL A 54 -9.83 -32.50 -3.74
N ALA A 55 -9.73 -32.92 -5.00
CA ALA A 55 -8.97 -34.08 -5.37
C ALA A 55 -7.52 -33.96 -4.89
N ALA A 56 -7.07 -34.97 -4.14
CA ALA A 56 -5.72 -35.04 -3.62
C ALA A 56 -4.69 -35.09 -4.76
N GLN A 57 -3.97 -33.98 -4.94
CA GLN A 57 -2.74 -33.99 -5.73
C GLN A 57 -1.60 -34.54 -4.86
N ALA A 58 -0.90 -35.51 -5.38
CA ALA A 58 0.26 -36.12 -4.73
C ALA A 58 1.34 -35.08 -4.43
N PRO A 59 1.99 -35.14 -3.27
CA PRO A 59 2.99 -34.15 -2.91
C PRO A 59 4.24 -34.33 -3.77
N LEU A 60 4.61 -33.32 -4.53
CA LEU A 60 5.96 -33.16 -5.02
C LEU A 60 6.90 -33.11 -3.79
N ARG A 61 7.85 -34.03 -3.72
CA ARG A 61 8.91 -34.06 -2.72
C ARG A 61 9.77 -32.79 -2.89
N GLY A 62 9.38 -31.72 -2.24
CA GLY A 62 10.25 -30.61 -1.87
C GLY A 62 10.68 -30.83 -0.43
N GLU A 63 11.95 -30.63 -0.15
CA GLU A 63 12.53 -30.72 1.17
C GLU A 63 11.67 -29.98 2.21
N LEU A 64 11.37 -30.67 3.31
CA LEU A 64 10.65 -30.14 4.45
C LEU A 64 11.37 -28.88 4.93
N ALA A 65 10.82 -27.70 4.58
CA ALA A 65 11.24 -26.46 5.18
C ALA A 65 11.15 -26.62 6.70
N GLN A 66 12.27 -26.47 7.38
CA GLN A 66 12.32 -26.50 8.84
C GLN A 66 11.25 -25.53 9.37
N ALA A 67 10.40 -26.02 10.27
CA ALA A 67 9.39 -25.21 10.93
C ALA A 67 10.04 -23.93 11.46
N GLY A 68 9.65 -22.77 10.90
CA GLY A 68 10.24 -21.49 11.23
C GLY A 68 10.14 -21.24 12.74
N LYS A 69 11.25 -20.96 13.37
CA LYS A 69 11.25 -20.47 14.74
C LYS A 69 10.60 -19.12 14.76
N THR A 70 9.45 -18.96 15.43
CA THR A 70 8.99 -17.65 15.85
C THR A 70 10.02 -17.12 16.85
N LEU A 71 10.86 -16.22 16.39
CA LEU A 71 11.81 -15.56 17.27
C LEU A 71 11.09 -14.33 17.82
N GLU A 72 10.63 -14.41 19.06
CA GLU A 72 10.27 -13.24 19.85
C GLU A 72 11.55 -12.43 20.07
N ARG A 73 11.92 -11.63 19.09
CA ARG A 73 13.04 -10.72 19.20
C ARG A 73 12.50 -9.32 19.37
N ALA A 74 12.95 -8.66 20.41
CA ALA A 74 12.91 -7.22 20.44
C ALA A 74 13.61 -6.69 19.15
N PRO A 75 13.11 -5.62 18.54
CA PRO A 75 13.78 -5.02 17.40
C PRO A 75 15.24 -4.71 17.77
N LEU A 76 16.15 -4.88 16.82
CA LEU A 76 17.57 -4.54 17.02
C LEU A 76 17.73 -3.07 17.37
N ARG A 77 16.88 -2.25 16.79
CA ARG A 77 16.79 -0.81 17.00
C ARG A 77 15.33 -0.39 16.95
N THR A 78 14.99 0.54 17.80
CA THR A 78 13.66 1.16 17.85
C THR A 78 13.86 2.66 17.83
N ILE A 79 13.21 3.34 16.91
CA ILE A 79 13.04 4.78 16.93
C ILE A 79 11.68 5.03 17.54
N ARG A 80 11.64 5.64 18.72
CA ARG A 80 10.42 6.16 19.34
C ARG A 80 10.40 7.67 19.15
N ASP A 81 9.35 8.18 18.61
CA ASP A 81 9.16 9.60 18.37
C ASP A 81 7.74 10.04 18.71
N SER A 82 7.41 11.28 18.41
CA SER A 82 6.10 11.88 18.68
C SER A 82 5.17 11.92 17.47
N PHE A 83 5.54 11.27 16.37
CA PHE A 83 4.76 11.27 15.13
C PHE A 83 3.76 10.12 15.13
N PRO A 84 2.46 10.39 14.84
CA PRO A 84 1.41 9.42 15.10
C PRO A 84 1.26 8.32 14.07
N THR A 85 1.58 8.58 12.81
CA THR A 85 1.26 7.63 11.73
C THR A 85 2.20 7.78 10.54
N TYR A 86 2.78 6.67 10.11
CA TYR A 86 3.63 6.65 8.94
C TYR A 86 2.93 5.97 7.75
N SER A 87 2.80 6.71 6.64
CA SER A 87 2.25 6.19 5.39
C SER A 87 3.27 5.45 4.54
N ALA A 88 4.52 5.92 4.53
CA ALA A 88 5.57 5.32 3.73
C ALA A 88 6.95 5.41 4.38
N VAL A 89 7.84 4.52 3.93
CA VAL A 89 9.25 4.48 4.33
C VAL A 89 10.15 4.25 3.13
N ALA A 90 11.28 4.93 3.10
CA ALA A 90 12.35 4.67 2.13
C ALA A 90 13.71 4.74 2.81
N VAL A 91 14.70 4.11 2.19
CA VAL A 91 16.07 4.04 2.71
C VAL A 91 17.04 4.67 1.73
N ASP A 92 17.71 5.70 2.16
CA ASP A 92 18.89 6.23 1.47
C ASP A 92 20.13 5.47 1.92
N VAL A 93 20.44 4.41 1.17
CA VAL A 93 21.57 3.53 1.49
C VAL A 93 22.91 4.26 1.37
N ALA A 94 23.02 5.16 0.39
CA ALA A 94 24.23 5.90 0.12
C ALA A 94 24.59 6.86 1.27
N ASN A 95 23.58 7.55 1.80
CA ASN A 95 23.74 8.57 2.83
C ASN A 95 23.45 8.08 4.27
N ASN A 96 23.13 6.80 4.43
CA ASN A 96 22.89 6.19 5.73
C ASN A 96 21.66 6.79 6.45
N GLU A 97 20.57 7.00 5.73
CA GLU A 97 19.36 7.64 6.25
C GLU A 97 18.11 6.80 6.00
N ILE A 98 17.15 6.90 6.92
CA ILE A 98 15.79 6.43 6.79
C ILE A 98 14.89 7.65 6.65
N VAL A 99 14.01 7.63 5.66
CA VAL A 99 13.02 8.67 5.43
C VAL A 99 11.64 8.09 5.65
N LEU A 100 10.85 8.75 6.47
CA LEU A 100 9.50 8.38 6.85
C LEU A 100 8.53 9.51 6.53
N GLN A 101 7.33 9.18 6.10
CA GLN A 101 6.23 10.13 5.90
C GLN A 101 5.15 9.92 6.95
N ASP A 102 4.69 11.03 7.56
CA ASP A 102 3.55 11.07 8.47
C ASP A 102 2.36 11.72 7.76
N GLU A 103 1.33 10.95 7.51
CA GLU A 103 0.13 11.41 6.81
C GLU A 103 -0.86 12.16 7.71
N ASN A 104 -0.70 12.11 9.04
CA ASN A 104 -1.58 12.81 9.97
C ASN A 104 -1.11 14.21 10.31
N LEU A 105 0.20 14.41 10.46
CA LEU A 105 0.79 15.71 10.73
C LEU A 105 1.43 16.34 9.49
N PHE A 106 1.37 15.64 8.35
CA PHE A 106 1.87 16.13 7.06
C PHE A 106 3.34 16.52 7.12
N GLN A 107 4.17 15.53 7.44
CA GLN A 107 5.59 15.74 7.69
C GLN A 107 6.44 14.65 7.04
N ILE A 108 7.71 14.97 6.82
CA ILE A 108 8.71 14.01 6.40
C ILE A 108 9.84 14.06 7.42
N MET A 109 10.14 12.92 8.03
CA MET A 109 11.18 12.76 9.02
C MET A 109 12.34 12.00 8.46
N VAL A 110 13.55 12.46 8.75
CA VAL A 110 14.79 11.79 8.35
C VAL A 110 15.59 11.42 9.59
N TYR A 111 15.87 10.14 9.73
CA TYR A 111 16.67 9.60 10.82
C TYR A 111 18.00 9.05 10.30
N ASP A 112 18.99 8.98 11.18
CA ASP A 112 20.13 8.11 10.93
C ASP A 112 19.66 6.66 10.91
N ARG A 113 20.12 5.88 9.95
CA ARG A 113 19.74 4.48 9.78
C ARG A 113 20.17 3.59 10.96
N MET A 114 21.12 4.05 11.76
CA MET A 114 21.58 3.39 12.98
C MET A 114 20.95 3.96 14.25
N ALA A 115 20.00 4.91 14.11
CA ALA A 115 19.32 5.48 15.26
C ALA A 115 18.63 4.40 16.10
N ASN A 116 18.72 4.58 17.40
CA ASN A 116 18.07 3.72 18.39
C ASN A 116 17.73 4.58 19.61
N THR A 117 16.48 4.56 20.04
CA THR A 117 16.09 5.28 21.25
C THR A 117 16.75 4.63 22.46
N PRO A 118 17.63 5.33 23.17
CA PRO A 118 18.27 4.79 24.38
C PRO A 118 17.23 4.38 25.42
N PRO A 119 17.50 3.38 26.26
CA PRO A 119 16.60 2.99 27.36
C PRO A 119 16.26 4.13 28.32
N THR A 120 17.18 5.08 28.47
CA THR A 120 17.04 6.27 29.35
C THR A 120 16.34 7.44 28.71
N ALA A 121 16.06 7.38 27.40
CA ALA A 121 15.36 8.43 26.66
C ALA A 121 13.92 8.00 26.36
N SER A 122 13.00 8.96 26.39
CA SER A 122 11.62 8.74 25.99
C SER A 122 11.48 8.66 24.46
N LEU A 123 12.19 9.52 23.73
CA LEU A 123 12.08 9.71 22.30
C LEU A 123 13.47 9.83 21.64
N THR A 124 13.52 9.62 20.35
CA THR A 124 14.65 9.96 19.48
C THR A 124 14.22 11.07 18.53
N GLU A 125 14.92 12.17 18.56
CA GLU A 125 14.70 13.25 17.60
C GLU A 125 15.23 12.87 16.21
N PRO A 126 14.47 13.16 15.14
CA PRO A 126 14.98 13.01 13.79
C PRO A 126 16.17 13.94 13.52
N LYS A 127 17.05 13.57 12.63
CA LYS A 127 18.11 14.46 12.11
C LYS A 127 17.52 15.71 11.49
N ARG A 128 16.40 15.54 10.80
CA ARG A 128 15.66 16.60 10.11
C ARG A 128 14.18 16.24 10.09
N VAL A 129 13.37 17.27 10.16
CA VAL A 129 11.93 17.23 9.86
C VAL A 129 11.66 18.26 8.79
N ILE A 130 10.96 17.87 7.74
CA ILE A 130 10.39 18.76 6.74
C ILE A 130 8.91 18.88 7.10
N SER A 131 8.47 20.05 7.56
CA SER A 131 7.09 20.25 8.04
C SER A 131 6.73 21.72 8.06
N GLY A 132 5.45 22.01 7.91
CA GLY A 132 4.90 23.35 7.94
C GLY A 132 4.28 23.74 6.59
N HIS A 133 3.52 24.83 6.61
CA HIS A 133 2.67 25.24 5.48
C HIS A 133 3.41 25.46 4.16
N GLU A 134 4.65 25.93 4.22
CA GLU A 134 5.44 26.21 3.01
C GLU A 134 5.92 24.92 2.32
N THR A 135 5.96 23.81 3.03
CA THR A 135 6.43 22.53 2.47
C THR A 135 5.48 21.94 1.45
N LYS A 136 4.19 22.29 1.51
CA LYS A 136 3.15 21.73 0.66
C LYS A 136 3.09 20.20 0.75
N VAL A 137 3.39 19.63 1.91
CA VAL A 137 3.22 18.22 2.23
C VAL A 137 1.87 18.06 2.91
N GLU A 138 0.96 17.31 2.28
CA GLU A 138 -0.38 16.99 2.80
C GLU A 138 -0.83 15.63 2.25
N PHE A 139 -1.48 14.80 3.07
CA PHE A 139 -1.94 13.45 2.71
C PHE A 139 -0.94 12.67 1.84
N ASN A 140 0.26 12.54 2.34
CA ASN A 140 1.38 12.00 1.59
C ASN A 140 1.36 10.47 1.55
N CYS A 141 1.25 9.88 0.38
CA CYS A 141 1.14 8.44 0.15
C CYS A 141 2.43 7.83 -0.41
N GLY A 142 2.80 8.20 -1.63
CA GLY A 142 3.98 7.65 -2.31
C GLY A 142 5.28 8.33 -1.86
N LEU A 143 6.32 7.54 -1.66
CA LEU A 143 7.65 8.01 -1.30
C LEU A 143 8.72 7.35 -2.16
N TYR A 144 9.59 8.14 -2.73
CA TYR A 144 10.75 7.66 -3.46
C TYR A 144 11.98 8.49 -3.11
N ILE A 145 13.13 7.84 -3.00
CA ILE A 145 14.43 8.48 -2.78
C ILE A 145 15.30 8.27 -3.99
N ASP A 146 15.80 9.34 -4.55
CA ASP A 146 16.77 9.28 -5.64
C ASP A 146 18.07 8.61 -5.18
N PRO A 147 18.45 7.45 -5.75
CA PRO A 147 19.62 6.72 -5.29
C PRO A 147 20.96 7.44 -5.55
N LYS A 148 20.96 8.47 -6.41
CA LYS A 148 22.17 9.24 -6.76
C LYS A 148 22.32 10.50 -5.93
N THR A 149 21.22 11.25 -5.74
CA THR A 149 21.25 12.56 -5.06
C THR A 149 20.75 12.49 -3.63
N GLY A 150 19.92 11.50 -3.31
CA GLY A 150 19.20 11.40 -2.04
C GLY A 150 17.97 12.32 -1.98
N ASP A 151 17.59 12.94 -3.09
CA ASP A 151 16.40 13.79 -3.13
C ASP A 151 15.14 13.00 -2.80
N ILE A 152 14.25 13.63 -2.05
CA ILE A 152 13.03 13.04 -1.49
C ILE A 152 11.85 13.45 -2.36
N TYR A 153 11.17 12.47 -2.93
CA TYR A 153 9.94 12.65 -3.70
C TYR A 153 8.76 12.20 -2.85
N SER A 154 7.85 13.11 -2.55
CA SER A 154 6.66 12.88 -1.72
C SER A 154 5.41 13.19 -2.54
N VAL A 155 4.55 12.19 -2.69
CA VAL A 155 3.27 12.31 -3.40
C VAL A 155 2.21 12.79 -2.41
N ASN A 156 1.49 13.87 -2.74
CA ASN A 156 0.31 14.32 -2.02
C ASN A 156 -0.94 13.83 -2.77
N ASN A 157 -1.77 13.03 -2.08
CA ASN A 157 -2.86 12.29 -2.72
C ASN A 157 -4.12 13.13 -2.96
N ASP A 158 -4.69 13.71 -1.90
CA ASP A 158 -6.09 14.19 -1.94
C ASP A 158 -6.28 15.69 -1.76
N THR A 159 -5.29 16.44 -1.31
CA THR A 159 -5.51 17.82 -0.88
C THR A 159 -4.82 18.87 -1.75
N LEU A 160 -3.62 18.61 -2.21
CA LEU A 160 -2.83 19.56 -3.00
C LEU A 160 -2.55 19.11 -4.43
N ASP A 161 -2.82 17.85 -4.75
CA ASP A 161 -2.62 17.30 -6.10
C ASP A 161 -1.20 17.59 -6.63
N THR A 162 -0.20 17.25 -5.84
CA THR A 162 1.19 17.56 -6.16
C THR A 162 2.15 16.43 -5.80
N LEU A 163 3.24 16.37 -6.56
CA LEU A 163 4.47 15.71 -6.16
C LEU A 163 5.47 16.78 -5.72
N SER A 164 5.84 16.75 -4.46
CA SER A 164 6.86 17.64 -3.89
C SER A 164 8.21 16.95 -3.85
N VAL A 165 9.24 17.63 -4.31
CA VAL A 165 10.62 17.14 -4.30
C VAL A 165 11.48 18.05 -3.46
N PHE A 166 12.16 17.47 -2.50
CA PHE A 166 13.06 18.17 -1.59
C PHE A 166 14.49 17.66 -1.79
N SER A 167 15.45 18.54 -1.69
CA SER A 167 16.83 18.11 -1.58
C SER A 167 17.03 17.26 -0.32
N ARG A 168 17.98 16.35 -0.35
CA ARG A 168 18.36 15.54 0.81
C ARG A 168 18.58 16.35 2.09
N SER A 169 19.05 17.59 1.97
CA SER A 169 19.37 18.46 3.09
C SER A 169 18.20 19.31 3.60
N ALA A 170 17.04 19.25 2.98
CA ALA A 170 15.86 20.06 3.34
C ALA A 170 15.47 19.85 4.81
N LYS A 171 15.03 20.94 5.47
CA LYS A 171 14.74 20.94 6.90
C LYS A 171 13.78 22.08 7.27
N GLY A 172 12.82 21.81 8.14
CA GLY A 172 11.88 22.80 8.67
C GLY A 172 10.80 23.20 7.67
N ASN A 173 10.26 24.40 7.83
CA ASN A 173 9.22 24.96 6.99
C ASN A 173 9.83 25.60 5.72
N VAL A 174 10.23 24.80 4.78
CA VAL A 174 10.86 25.20 3.53
C VAL A 174 9.98 24.85 2.34
N HIS A 175 10.08 25.65 1.27
CA HIS A 175 9.48 25.27 0.00
C HIS A 175 10.17 24.02 -0.55
N PRO A 176 9.45 23.14 -1.26
CA PRO A 176 10.09 22.11 -2.06
C PRO A 176 10.98 22.74 -3.14
N ASP A 177 12.10 22.11 -3.46
CA ASP A 177 12.99 22.54 -4.55
C ASP A 177 12.28 22.44 -5.91
N ARG A 178 11.37 21.49 -6.02
CA ARG A 178 10.45 21.33 -7.16
C ARG A 178 9.09 20.87 -6.67
N THR A 179 8.07 21.35 -7.33
CA THR A 179 6.70 20.86 -7.21
C THR A 179 6.19 20.55 -8.60
N LEU A 180 5.60 19.38 -8.78
CA LEU A 180 4.90 19.00 -10.00
C LEU A 180 3.41 18.89 -9.66
N HIS A 181 2.55 19.56 -10.41
CA HIS A 181 1.11 19.34 -10.30
C HIS A 181 0.74 17.99 -10.92
N THR A 182 0.04 17.18 -10.15
CA THR A 182 -0.41 15.85 -10.52
C THR A 182 -1.93 15.79 -10.53
N PRO A 183 -2.55 14.84 -11.22
CA PRO A 183 -3.98 14.63 -11.11
C PRO A 183 -4.41 14.26 -9.68
N HIS A 184 -5.66 14.58 -9.34
CA HIS A 184 -6.26 14.24 -8.05
C HIS A 184 -6.28 12.72 -7.81
N GLY A 185 -5.96 12.30 -6.59
CA GLY A 185 -5.88 10.88 -6.24
C GLY A 185 -4.60 10.18 -6.73
N THR A 186 -3.50 10.91 -6.88
CA THR A 186 -2.19 10.31 -7.16
C THR A 186 -1.73 9.46 -5.97
N TYR A 187 -1.41 8.18 -6.21
CA TYR A 187 -1.10 7.23 -5.13
C TYR A 187 0.27 6.57 -5.25
N GLY A 188 0.43 5.66 -6.21
CA GLY A 188 1.66 4.90 -6.40
C GLY A 188 2.72 5.67 -7.16
N ILE A 189 3.97 5.39 -6.85
CA ILE A 189 5.14 5.97 -7.51
C ILE A 189 6.12 4.88 -7.91
N ALA A 190 6.62 4.95 -9.13
CA ALA A 190 7.76 4.16 -9.58
C ALA A 190 8.66 5.01 -10.49
N VAL A 191 9.95 4.74 -10.48
CA VAL A 191 10.92 5.49 -11.29
C VAL A 191 11.76 4.52 -12.10
N ASN A 192 11.87 4.79 -13.39
CA ASN A 192 12.86 4.16 -14.25
C ASN A 192 14.13 5.03 -14.27
N GLU A 193 15.14 4.61 -13.53
CA GLU A 193 16.39 5.35 -13.41
C GLU A 193 17.22 5.37 -14.70
N GLU A 194 17.01 4.41 -15.59
CA GLU A 194 17.70 4.36 -16.88
C GLU A 194 17.16 5.41 -17.84
N THR A 195 15.84 5.50 -17.98
CA THR A 195 15.17 6.46 -18.87
C THR A 195 14.85 7.79 -18.22
N GLN A 196 15.05 7.92 -16.89
CA GLN A 196 14.69 9.09 -16.10
C GLN A 196 13.20 9.46 -16.22
N GLU A 197 12.36 8.44 -16.17
CA GLU A 197 10.90 8.57 -16.21
C GLU A 197 10.28 8.24 -14.86
N LEU A 198 9.31 9.04 -14.49
CA LEU A 198 8.52 8.96 -13.25
C LEU A 198 7.09 8.51 -13.61
N PHE A 199 6.67 7.40 -13.04
CA PHE A 199 5.35 6.80 -13.22
C PHE A 199 4.51 7.01 -11.97
N LEU A 200 3.29 7.49 -12.13
CA LEU A 200 2.33 7.72 -11.05
C LEU A 200 1.00 7.06 -11.39
N THR A 201 0.43 6.32 -10.46
CA THR A 201 -0.95 5.83 -10.55
C THR A 201 -1.90 6.86 -9.99
N ILE A 202 -3.03 7.04 -10.66
CA ILE A 202 -4.06 8.01 -10.28
C ILE A 202 -5.35 7.26 -10.03
N GLN A 203 -5.76 7.18 -8.77
CA GLN A 203 -6.91 6.40 -8.33
C GLN A 203 -8.21 6.90 -8.93
N HIS A 204 -8.51 8.18 -8.75
CA HIS A 204 -9.81 8.75 -9.05
C HIS A 204 -10.06 8.94 -10.55
N GLU A 205 -9.02 9.15 -11.33
CA GLU A 205 -9.13 9.31 -12.78
C GLU A 205 -8.92 8.01 -13.56
N ASN A 206 -8.56 6.93 -12.84
CA ASN A 206 -8.26 5.63 -13.44
C ASN A 206 -7.21 5.72 -14.54
N GLU A 207 -6.07 6.32 -14.22
CA GLU A 207 -4.99 6.54 -15.18
C GLU A 207 -3.60 6.26 -14.61
N VAL A 208 -2.62 6.16 -15.49
CA VAL A 208 -1.21 6.26 -15.15
C VAL A 208 -0.62 7.43 -15.90
N VAL A 209 -0.03 8.37 -15.19
CA VAL A 209 0.70 9.47 -15.83
C VAL A 209 2.20 9.23 -15.74
N VAL A 210 2.91 9.56 -16.80
CA VAL A 210 4.36 9.42 -16.87
C VAL A 210 4.96 10.78 -17.15
N HIS A 211 5.82 11.22 -16.26
CA HIS A 211 6.56 12.46 -16.39
C HIS A 211 8.04 12.20 -16.57
N ARG A 212 8.79 13.22 -17.00
CA ARG A 212 10.23 13.21 -16.77
C ARG A 212 10.49 13.25 -15.27
N LYS A 213 11.49 12.53 -14.79
CA LYS A 213 11.86 12.55 -13.36
C LYS A 213 12.14 13.96 -12.83
N THR A 214 12.55 14.87 -13.71
CA THR A 214 12.86 16.28 -13.39
C THR A 214 11.70 17.23 -13.65
N ALA A 215 10.50 16.75 -13.97
CA ALA A 215 9.33 17.57 -14.25
C ALA A 215 8.95 18.49 -13.08
N GLN A 216 8.38 19.66 -13.38
CA GLN A 216 8.00 20.66 -12.38
C GLN A 216 6.84 21.55 -12.84
N GLY A 217 6.17 22.21 -11.90
CA GLY A 217 5.06 23.14 -12.15
C GLY A 217 3.92 22.45 -12.89
N GLU A 218 3.44 23.10 -13.92
CA GLU A 218 2.36 22.62 -14.80
C GLU A 218 2.90 21.79 -15.99
N GLU A 219 4.10 21.24 -15.87
CA GLU A 219 4.68 20.43 -16.94
C GLU A 219 3.80 19.23 -17.22
N LYS A 220 3.37 19.15 -18.47
CA LYS A 220 2.49 18.07 -18.88
C LYS A 220 3.23 16.74 -18.86
N PRO A 221 2.53 15.64 -18.52
CA PRO A 221 3.11 14.33 -18.65
C PRO A 221 3.57 14.05 -20.07
N VAL A 222 4.66 13.33 -20.21
CA VAL A 222 5.15 12.86 -21.53
C VAL A 222 4.24 11.79 -22.09
N ARG A 223 3.52 11.08 -21.23
CA ARG A 223 2.49 10.11 -21.58
C ARG A 223 1.40 10.09 -20.52
N VAL A 224 0.18 9.83 -20.95
CA VAL A 224 -0.98 9.54 -20.09
C VAL A 224 -1.64 8.27 -20.61
N LEU A 225 -1.68 7.25 -19.81
CA LEU A 225 -2.40 6.01 -20.09
C LEU A 225 -3.80 6.15 -19.49
N GLN A 226 -4.78 6.45 -20.30
CA GLN A 226 -6.16 6.69 -19.89
C GLN A 226 -7.10 6.47 -21.07
N GLY A 227 -8.29 5.95 -20.82
CA GLY A 227 -9.34 5.78 -21.81
C GLY A 227 -10.27 4.63 -21.50
N ASN A 228 -11.18 4.34 -22.42
CA ASN A 228 -12.20 3.31 -22.20
C ASN A 228 -11.68 1.87 -22.36
N HIS A 229 -10.51 1.71 -22.98
CA HIS A 229 -9.93 0.40 -23.25
C HIS A 229 -8.73 0.08 -22.36
N VAL A 230 -8.25 1.03 -21.56
CA VAL A 230 -7.10 0.80 -20.68
C VAL A 230 -7.39 -0.20 -19.56
N GLY A 231 -8.64 -0.30 -19.10
CA GLY A 231 -9.04 -1.25 -18.06
C GLY A 231 -8.47 -0.93 -16.68
N LEU A 232 -8.05 0.30 -16.42
CA LEU A 232 -7.67 0.76 -15.08
C LEU A 232 -8.93 1.00 -14.24
N ALA A 233 -8.88 0.61 -12.98
CA ALA A 233 -9.99 0.70 -12.04
C ALA A 233 -9.47 0.85 -10.61
N ASP A 234 -9.36 2.08 -10.13
CA ASP A 234 -8.76 2.43 -8.84
C ASP A 234 -7.33 1.85 -8.71
N PRO A 235 -6.40 2.33 -9.57
CA PRO A 235 -5.05 1.81 -9.61
C PRO A 235 -4.24 2.26 -8.39
N HIS A 236 -3.64 1.30 -7.68
CA HIS A 236 -2.81 1.51 -6.49
C HIS A 236 -1.34 1.23 -6.76
N GLY A 237 -0.90 0.01 -6.49
CA GLY A 237 0.50 -0.36 -6.66
C GLY A 237 0.95 -0.40 -8.12
N ILE A 238 2.19 0.01 -8.36
CA ILE A 238 2.83 -0.04 -9.67
C ILE A 238 4.22 -0.66 -9.57
N GLY A 239 4.52 -1.59 -10.44
CA GLY A 239 5.84 -2.24 -10.55
C GLY A 239 6.36 -2.18 -11.98
N LEU A 240 7.65 -1.97 -12.15
CA LEU A 240 8.30 -1.89 -13.46
C LEU A 240 9.16 -3.11 -13.73
N ASP A 241 9.04 -3.66 -14.92
CA ASP A 241 9.98 -4.61 -15.52
C ASP A 241 10.76 -3.88 -16.62
N THR A 242 11.84 -3.25 -16.23
CA THR A 242 12.65 -2.48 -17.16
C THR A 242 13.37 -3.34 -18.18
N LYS A 243 13.67 -4.59 -17.83
CA LYS A 243 14.30 -5.57 -18.72
C LYS A 243 13.40 -5.95 -19.89
N ASN A 244 12.12 -6.21 -19.62
CA ASN A 244 11.15 -6.60 -20.62
C ASN A 244 10.30 -5.41 -21.11
N GLN A 245 10.59 -4.21 -20.66
CA GLN A 245 9.89 -2.98 -21.01
C GLN A 245 8.39 -3.04 -20.70
N LEU A 246 8.04 -3.52 -19.50
CA LEU A 246 6.68 -3.70 -19.04
C LEU A 246 6.40 -2.91 -17.75
N MET A 247 5.15 -2.57 -17.55
CA MET A 247 4.59 -1.96 -16.36
C MET A 247 3.42 -2.80 -15.87
N PHE A 248 3.38 -3.08 -14.58
CA PHE A 248 2.33 -3.84 -13.91
C PHE A 248 1.59 -2.92 -12.95
N VAL A 249 0.27 -2.86 -13.07
CA VAL A 249 -0.57 -1.98 -12.25
C VAL A 249 -1.62 -2.82 -11.54
N ALA A 250 -1.68 -2.70 -10.22
CA ALA A 250 -2.70 -3.31 -9.38
C ALA A 250 -3.94 -2.41 -9.34
N ASN A 251 -5.11 -3.00 -9.58
CA ASN A 251 -6.39 -2.31 -9.56
C ASN A 251 -7.32 -2.89 -8.50
N TYR A 252 -7.88 -2.06 -7.65
CA TYR A 252 -8.86 -2.47 -6.64
C TYR A 252 -10.20 -2.84 -7.23
N GLY A 253 -10.58 -2.21 -8.34
CA GLY A 253 -11.79 -2.52 -9.07
C GLY A 253 -12.87 -1.45 -9.04
N ASN A 254 -12.64 -0.28 -8.49
CA ASN A 254 -13.58 0.84 -8.56
C ASN A 254 -13.38 1.59 -9.90
N ALA A 255 -14.19 1.26 -10.87
CA ALA A 255 -14.17 1.86 -12.20
C ALA A 255 -15.26 2.92 -12.34
N HIS A 256 -14.95 4.00 -13.03
CA HIS A 256 -15.91 5.02 -13.42
C HIS A 256 -15.56 5.62 -14.78
N ASP A 257 -16.52 6.26 -15.42
CA ASP A 257 -16.29 7.09 -16.59
C ASP A 257 -16.27 8.55 -16.15
N LYS A 258 -15.13 9.20 -16.26
CA LYS A 258 -14.96 10.59 -15.83
C LYS A 258 -15.87 11.58 -16.58
N ASN A 259 -16.34 11.22 -17.76
CA ASN A 259 -17.27 12.03 -18.55
C ASN A 259 -18.75 11.76 -18.21
N ALA A 260 -19.02 10.79 -17.33
CA ALA A 260 -20.35 10.37 -16.92
C ALA A 260 -20.48 10.34 -15.39
N PRO A 261 -20.78 11.46 -14.74
CA PRO A 261 -20.99 11.50 -13.29
C PRO A 261 -21.99 10.44 -12.83
N GLY A 262 -21.67 9.72 -11.75
CA GLY A 262 -22.48 8.64 -11.21
C GLY A 262 -22.33 7.29 -11.94
N SER A 263 -21.39 7.16 -12.85
CA SER A 263 -21.09 5.90 -13.55
C SER A 263 -20.29 4.90 -12.75
N GLY A 264 -19.95 5.22 -11.50
CA GLY A 264 -19.15 4.36 -10.61
C GLY A 264 -19.71 2.94 -10.52
N ARG A 265 -18.83 1.95 -10.72
CA ARG A 265 -19.15 0.53 -10.63
C ARG A 265 -17.94 -0.26 -10.14
N PHE A 266 -18.19 -1.35 -9.46
CA PHE A 266 -17.13 -2.31 -9.18
C PHE A 266 -16.96 -3.28 -10.35
N VAL A 267 -15.72 -3.47 -10.74
CA VAL A 267 -15.26 -4.52 -11.66
C VAL A 267 -14.34 -5.47 -10.89
N PRO A 268 -14.12 -6.70 -11.34
CA PRO A 268 -13.19 -7.59 -10.67
C PRO A 268 -11.80 -6.94 -10.51
N PRO A 269 -11.14 -7.11 -9.36
CA PRO A 269 -9.77 -6.61 -9.19
C PRO A 269 -8.83 -7.28 -10.19
N SER A 270 -7.77 -6.58 -10.55
CA SER A 270 -6.88 -7.06 -11.61
C SER A 270 -5.43 -6.61 -11.42
N ILE A 271 -4.52 -7.31 -12.09
CA ILE A 271 -3.19 -6.82 -12.40
C ILE A 271 -3.13 -6.60 -13.91
N ASN A 272 -3.03 -5.37 -14.33
CA ASN A 272 -2.95 -5.01 -15.74
C ASN A 272 -1.50 -4.80 -16.16
N VAL A 273 -1.12 -5.34 -17.31
CA VAL A 273 0.24 -5.28 -17.82
C VAL A 273 0.28 -4.48 -19.11
N TYR A 274 1.11 -3.46 -19.15
CA TYR A 274 1.27 -2.57 -20.30
C TYR A 274 2.72 -2.49 -20.75
N PRO A 275 2.98 -2.07 -21.99
CA PRO A 275 4.32 -1.61 -22.37
C PRO A 275 4.72 -0.42 -21.48
N LEU A 276 5.98 -0.29 -21.09
CA LEU A 276 6.49 0.91 -20.38
C LEU A 276 6.22 2.22 -21.16
N LYS A 277 6.06 2.12 -22.47
CA LYS A 277 5.78 3.26 -23.35
C LYS A 277 4.29 3.41 -23.70
N ALA A 278 3.39 2.72 -22.98
CA ALA A 278 1.96 2.86 -23.19
C ALA A 278 1.50 4.31 -23.02
N ASN A 279 0.57 4.73 -23.88
CA ASN A 279 0.06 6.10 -23.94
C ASN A 279 -1.36 6.14 -24.53
N GLY A 280 -2.17 7.10 -24.10
CA GLY A 280 -3.56 7.24 -24.55
C GLY A 280 -4.40 6.02 -24.17
N ASP A 281 -5.38 5.72 -24.98
CA ASP A 281 -6.31 4.60 -24.77
C ASP A 281 -5.70 3.25 -25.20
N THR A 282 -4.46 3.00 -24.76
CA THR A 282 -3.75 1.76 -25.05
C THR A 282 -4.28 0.65 -24.17
N PRO A 283 -4.86 -0.42 -24.74
CA PRO A 283 -5.32 -1.54 -23.95
C PRO A 283 -4.13 -2.29 -23.32
N PRO A 284 -4.35 -2.98 -22.20
CA PRO A 284 -3.30 -3.81 -21.61
C PRO A 284 -2.92 -4.95 -22.55
N LEU A 285 -1.65 -5.30 -22.56
CA LEU A 285 -1.15 -6.50 -23.26
C LEU A 285 -1.72 -7.77 -22.64
N ARG A 286 -1.90 -7.73 -21.32
CA ARG A 286 -2.42 -8.82 -20.51
C ARG A 286 -3.17 -8.25 -19.31
N VAL A 287 -4.18 -9.00 -18.87
CA VAL A 287 -4.95 -8.70 -17.66
C VAL A 287 -5.06 -10.01 -16.87
N ILE A 288 -4.53 -10.02 -15.66
CA ILE A 288 -4.74 -11.10 -14.71
C ILE A 288 -5.95 -10.71 -13.87
N SER A 289 -7.09 -11.38 -14.07
CA SER A 289 -8.35 -11.09 -13.37
C SER A 289 -9.30 -12.26 -13.50
N GLY A 290 -10.15 -12.45 -12.52
CA GLY A 290 -11.18 -13.50 -12.48
C GLY A 290 -11.10 -14.33 -11.21
N PRO A 291 -12.09 -15.19 -10.96
CA PRO A 291 -12.21 -15.92 -9.69
C PRO A 291 -11.05 -16.87 -9.39
N HIS A 292 -10.42 -17.46 -10.41
CA HIS A 292 -9.28 -18.36 -10.20
C HIS A 292 -8.01 -17.59 -9.78
N THR A 293 -7.92 -16.29 -10.04
CA THR A 293 -6.76 -15.48 -9.65
C THR A 293 -6.66 -15.26 -8.15
N GLN A 294 -7.77 -15.36 -7.41
CA GLN A 294 -7.89 -15.09 -5.98
C GLN A 294 -7.57 -13.62 -5.60
N LEU A 295 -7.51 -12.71 -6.57
CA LEU A 295 -7.28 -11.30 -6.30
C LEU A 295 -8.44 -10.70 -5.51
N ASN A 296 -8.12 -9.97 -4.44
CA ASN A 296 -9.04 -9.20 -3.64
C ASN A 296 -8.28 -8.04 -2.97
N TRP A 297 -8.54 -6.83 -3.42
CA TRP A 297 -7.82 -5.63 -3.02
C TRP A 297 -6.29 -5.79 -3.13
N PRO A 298 -5.74 -5.93 -4.34
CA PRO A 298 -4.30 -6.04 -4.55
C PRO A 298 -3.60 -4.69 -4.28
N ALA A 299 -3.05 -4.52 -3.10
CA ALA A 299 -2.52 -3.25 -2.61
C ALA A 299 -1.16 -2.88 -3.22
N HIS A 300 -0.29 -3.87 -3.40
CA HIS A 300 1.07 -3.63 -3.89
C HIS A 300 1.52 -4.72 -4.85
N VAL A 301 2.39 -4.34 -5.79
CA VAL A 301 3.00 -5.24 -6.79
C VAL A 301 4.51 -5.09 -6.78
N TYR A 302 5.21 -6.20 -6.71
CA TYR A 302 6.66 -6.27 -6.94
C TYR A 302 6.97 -7.19 -8.12
N VAL A 303 7.83 -6.73 -9.03
CA VAL A 303 8.24 -7.52 -10.20
C VAL A 303 9.65 -8.04 -10.04
N ASP A 304 9.77 -9.35 -9.90
CA ASP A 304 11.05 -10.05 -9.92
C ASP A 304 11.47 -10.34 -11.37
N GLN A 305 12.26 -9.42 -11.90
CA GLN A 305 12.73 -9.50 -13.29
C GLN A 305 13.72 -10.66 -13.54
N GLN A 306 14.37 -11.17 -12.48
CA GLN A 306 15.33 -12.23 -12.58
C GLN A 306 14.64 -13.59 -12.80
N HIS A 307 13.55 -13.84 -12.07
CA HIS A 307 12.83 -15.11 -12.12
C HIS A 307 11.55 -15.04 -12.96
N GLY A 308 11.18 -13.85 -13.44
CA GLY A 308 9.97 -13.65 -14.25
C GLY A 308 8.69 -13.82 -13.43
N GLU A 309 8.68 -13.34 -12.19
CA GLU A 309 7.59 -13.47 -11.24
C GLU A 309 7.01 -12.10 -10.84
N VAL A 310 5.72 -12.10 -10.55
CA VAL A 310 4.97 -10.94 -10.05
C VAL A 310 4.38 -11.30 -8.70
N PHE A 311 4.86 -10.67 -7.67
CA PHE A 311 4.35 -10.80 -6.31
C PHE A 311 3.28 -9.74 -6.08
N VAL A 312 2.17 -10.15 -5.46
CA VAL A 312 1.03 -9.28 -5.17
C VAL A 312 0.68 -9.37 -3.70
N ALA A 313 0.70 -8.24 -3.01
CA ALA A 313 0.11 -8.11 -1.69
C ALA A 313 -1.41 -8.07 -1.84
N ASN A 314 -2.08 -9.15 -1.49
CA ASN A 314 -3.52 -9.36 -1.65
C ASN A 314 -4.22 -9.09 -0.32
N ASP A 315 -4.48 -7.82 -0.04
CA ASP A 315 -4.90 -7.30 1.25
C ASP A 315 -6.19 -7.96 1.75
N GLY A 316 -7.25 -7.96 0.94
CA GLY A 316 -8.56 -8.44 1.31
C GLY A 316 -8.62 -9.94 1.67
N GLU A 317 -7.65 -10.73 1.21
CA GLU A 317 -7.57 -12.18 1.48
C GLU A 317 -6.41 -12.58 2.41
N SER A 318 -5.69 -11.59 2.95
CA SER A 318 -4.54 -11.84 3.81
C SER A 318 -3.58 -12.88 3.21
N SER A 319 -3.14 -12.62 1.98
CA SER A 319 -2.29 -13.55 1.22
C SER A 319 -1.27 -12.82 0.37
N ILE A 320 -0.22 -13.53 -0.03
CA ILE A 320 0.63 -13.13 -1.14
C ILE A 320 0.37 -14.08 -2.30
N LEU A 321 0.06 -13.50 -3.44
CA LEU A 321 -0.12 -14.24 -4.69
C LEU A 321 1.11 -14.04 -5.57
N VAL A 322 1.53 -15.08 -6.26
CA VAL A 322 2.65 -14.99 -7.20
C VAL A 322 2.19 -15.49 -8.56
N PHE A 323 2.35 -14.66 -9.56
CA PHE A 323 2.06 -14.95 -10.96
C PHE A 323 3.35 -14.94 -11.78
N ARG A 324 3.31 -15.48 -12.98
CA ARG A 324 4.38 -15.25 -13.96
C ARG A 324 4.18 -13.89 -14.63
N VAL A 325 5.26 -13.25 -15.01
CA VAL A 325 5.18 -12.01 -15.81
C VAL A 325 4.45 -12.20 -17.15
N THR A 326 4.27 -13.46 -17.60
CA THR A 326 3.59 -13.86 -18.84
C THR A 326 2.12 -14.21 -18.64
N ASP A 327 1.62 -14.32 -17.43
CA ASP A 327 0.26 -14.74 -17.13
C ASP A 327 -0.77 -13.75 -17.67
N ASN A 328 -1.95 -14.27 -18.05
CA ASN A 328 -3.05 -13.52 -18.64
C ASN A 328 -4.39 -14.22 -18.38
N GLY A 329 -5.45 -13.45 -18.17
CA GLY A 329 -6.81 -13.96 -17.97
C GLY A 329 -7.07 -14.49 -16.56
N ASP A 330 -8.06 -15.36 -16.45
CA ASP A 330 -8.47 -15.98 -15.19
C ASP A 330 -7.60 -17.21 -14.88
N VAL A 331 -6.36 -16.94 -14.51
CA VAL A 331 -5.37 -17.96 -14.19
C VAL A 331 -5.14 -18.07 -12.70
N ALA A 332 -4.95 -19.27 -12.21
CA ALA A 332 -4.52 -19.48 -10.84
C ALA A 332 -3.08 -18.96 -10.65
N PRO A 333 -2.77 -18.33 -9.51
CA PRO A 333 -1.40 -17.98 -9.18
C PRO A 333 -0.51 -19.23 -9.14
N THR A 334 0.73 -19.11 -9.56
CA THR A 334 1.71 -20.18 -9.51
C THR A 334 2.02 -20.61 -8.07
N ARG A 335 1.93 -19.65 -7.17
CA ARG A 335 2.06 -19.86 -5.72
C ARG A 335 1.09 -18.96 -4.98
N VAL A 336 0.56 -19.47 -3.89
CA VAL A 336 -0.23 -18.73 -2.90
C VAL A 336 0.42 -18.96 -1.54
N LEU A 337 0.80 -17.90 -0.88
CA LEU A 337 1.25 -17.92 0.51
C LEU A 337 0.11 -17.42 1.37
N LYS A 338 -0.60 -18.32 2.03
CA LYS A 338 -1.82 -18.06 2.82
C LYS A 338 -2.00 -19.15 3.87
N GLY A 339 -2.53 -18.79 5.02
CA GLY A 339 -2.90 -19.70 6.10
C GLY A 339 -2.50 -19.17 7.48
N ALA A 340 -2.97 -19.82 8.52
CA ALA A 340 -2.79 -19.36 9.89
C ALA A 340 -1.31 -19.32 10.34
N LYS A 341 -0.50 -20.23 9.83
CA LYS A 341 0.92 -20.29 10.18
C LYS A 341 1.73 -19.19 9.49
N THR A 342 1.25 -18.67 8.37
CA THR A 342 1.96 -17.59 7.67
C THR A 342 2.02 -16.31 8.49
N GLN A 343 1.08 -16.07 9.37
CA GLN A 343 0.93 -14.82 10.13
C GLN A 343 0.65 -13.59 9.22
N ILE A 344 0.34 -13.80 7.95
CA ILE A 344 -0.06 -12.71 7.04
C ILE A 344 -1.45 -12.24 7.45
N LYS A 345 -1.60 -10.92 7.58
CA LYS A 345 -2.86 -10.27 7.89
C LYS A 345 -2.92 -8.89 7.26
N ASN A 346 -3.86 -8.71 6.32
CA ASN A 346 -3.99 -7.47 5.53
C ASN A 346 -2.63 -6.94 5.05
N PRO A 347 -1.95 -7.65 4.14
CA PRO A 347 -0.64 -7.24 3.64
C PRO A 347 -0.80 -6.03 2.69
N THR A 348 -0.08 -4.96 2.96
CA THR A 348 -0.12 -3.72 2.16
C THR A 348 1.20 -3.38 1.51
N GLY A 349 2.31 -3.90 2.01
CA GLY A 349 3.64 -3.68 1.45
C GLY A 349 4.41 -4.98 1.27
N ILE A 350 5.11 -5.10 0.16
CA ILE A 350 6.01 -6.22 -0.11
C ILE A 350 7.34 -5.73 -0.68
N PHE A 351 8.38 -6.44 -0.33
CA PHE A 351 9.71 -6.28 -0.92
C PHE A 351 10.32 -7.67 -1.16
N VAL A 352 10.96 -7.85 -2.29
CA VAL A 352 11.70 -9.09 -2.58
C VAL A 352 13.19 -8.79 -2.55
N ASP A 353 13.87 -9.38 -1.59
CA ASP A 353 15.31 -9.30 -1.48
C ASP A 353 15.95 -10.37 -2.38
N MET A 354 16.49 -9.89 -3.50
CA MET A 354 17.12 -10.74 -4.50
C MET A 354 18.53 -11.24 -4.09
N VAL A 355 19.12 -10.62 -3.08
CA VAL A 355 20.45 -11.01 -2.58
C VAL A 355 20.36 -12.23 -1.66
N HIS A 356 19.34 -12.23 -0.79
CA HIS A 356 19.15 -13.29 0.21
C HIS A 356 18.03 -14.27 -0.17
N ASP A 357 17.41 -14.12 -1.34
CA ASP A 357 16.27 -14.94 -1.81
C ASP A 357 15.09 -14.94 -0.82
N GLU A 358 14.71 -13.73 -0.35
CA GLU A 358 13.70 -13.54 0.69
C GLU A 358 12.55 -12.65 0.22
N LEU A 359 11.34 -12.98 0.69
CA LEU A 359 10.13 -12.16 0.58
C LEU A 359 9.85 -11.51 1.94
N VAL A 360 9.77 -10.20 1.96
CA VAL A 360 9.40 -9.40 3.13
C VAL A 360 8.00 -8.84 2.96
N VAL A 361 7.15 -8.97 3.96
CA VAL A 361 5.75 -8.55 3.93
C VAL A 361 5.46 -7.65 5.12
N ALA A 362 4.91 -6.47 4.87
CA ALA A 362 4.32 -5.61 5.88
C ALA A 362 2.84 -5.99 6.08
N ASN A 363 2.46 -6.29 7.30
CA ASN A 363 1.12 -6.77 7.67
C ASN A 363 0.42 -5.70 8.51
N MET A 364 -0.43 -4.90 7.89
CA MET A 364 -1.19 -3.84 8.55
C MET A 364 -2.13 -4.43 9.62
N GLY A 365 -2.78 -5.56 9.32
CA GLY A 365 -3.84 -6.11 10.17
C GLY A 365 -3.38 -6.79 11.46
N ASN A 366 -2.08 -7.03 11.68
CA ASN A 366 -1.57 -7.64 12.90
C ASN A 366 -0.28 -7.00 13.43
N HIS A 367 0.06 -5.83 12.94
CA HIS A 367 1.18 -5.03 13.44
C HIS A 367 2.52 -5.78 13.38
N SER A 368 2.86 -6.33 12.21
CA SER A 368 4.08 -7.10 12.02
C SER A 368 4.69 -6.94 10.65
N ALA A 369 5.98 -7.26 10.55
CA ALA A 369 6.60 -7.62 9.28
C ALA A 369 7.05 -9.08 9.34
N THR A 370 6.83 -9.82 8.27
CA THR A 370 7.16 -11.23 8.17
C THR A 370 8.10 -11.48 7.00
N VAL A 371 9.00 -12.44 7.17
CA VAL A 371 10.01 -12.78 6.17
C VAL A 371 9.92 -14.26 5.86
N TYR A 372 9.90 -14.57 4.58
CA TYR A 372 9.80 -15.93 4.05
C TYR A 372 10.90 -16.18 3.04
N PRO A 373 11.23 -17.46 2.73
CA PRO A 373 11.92 -17.75 1.48
C PRO A 373 11.15 -17.15 0.31
N ARG A 374 11.80 -16.58 -0.68
CA ARG A 374 11.14 -16.00 -1.86
C ARG A 374 10.17 -16.97 -2.53
N ALA A 375 10.53 -18.25 -2.54
CA ALA A 375 9.72 -19.33 -3.12
C ALA A 375 8.63 -19.91 -2.20
N ALA A 376 8.36 -19.29 -1.04
CA ALA A 376 7.38 -19.80 -0.08
C ALA A 376 5.98 -19.92 -0.69
N ALA A 377 5.24 -20.93 -0.24
CA ALA A 377 3.88 -21.24 -0.69
C ALA A 377 3.07 -21.96 0.41
N GLY A 378 1.75 -21.99 0.25
CA GLY A 378 0.84 -22.63 1.20
C GLY A 378 0.86 -21.98 2.58
N ASP A 379 0.64 -22.77 3.61
CA ASP A 379 0.65 -22.31 5.00
C ASP A 379 2.07 -22.35 5.60
N THR A 380 3.05 -21.82 4.84
CA THR A 380 4.46 -21.77 5.27
C THR A 380 4.64 -20.73 6.34
N PRO A 381 5.16 -21.09 7.52
CA PRO A 381 5.47 -20.11 8.56
C PRO A 381 6.61 -19.19 8.12
N PRO A 382 6.66 -17.95 8.61
CA PRO A 382 7.77 -17.06 8.33
C PRO A 382 9.07 -17.59 8.96
N MET A 383 10.18 -17.38 8.27
CA MET A 383 11.51 -17.61 8.84
C MET A 383 11.78 -16.64 9.98
N ARG A 384 11.28 -15.43 9.85
CA ARG A 384 11.39 -14.36 10.84
C ARG A 384 10.08 -13.58 10.90
N THR A 385 9.66 -13.25 12.10
CA THR A 385 8.58 -12.30 12.35
C THR A 385 9.15 -11.13 13.14
N ILE A 386 8.99 -9.94 12.61
CA ILE A 386 9.38 -8.70 13.26
C ILE A 386 8.12 -8.14 13.91
N ARG A 387 8.16 -8.10 15.23
CA ARG A 387 7.02 -7.69 16.02
C ARG A 387 7.51 -7.26 17.40
N SER A 388 6.90 -6.25 17.99
CA SER A 388 7.31 -5.72 19.29
C SER A 388 6.54 -6.29 20.48
N GLY A 389 5.72 -7.30 20.25
CA GLY A 389 4.94 -7.96 21.30
C GLY A 389 4.71 -9.43 21.02
N PRO A 390 4.31 -10.24 22.02
CA PRO A 390 3.99 -11.65 21.84
C PRO A 390 2.83 -11.84 20.85
N LEU A 391 2.81 -12.97 20.15
CA LEU A 391 1.69 -13.35 19.27
C LEU A 391 0.36 -13.28 20.05
N GLY A 392 -0.67 -12.71 19.41
CA GLY A 392 -1.99 -12.52 20.01
C GLY A 392 -2.07 -11.40 21.06
N LYS A 393 -1.00 -10.63 21.24
CA LYS A 393 -1.00 -9.39 22.03
C LYS A 393 -0.76 -8.19 21.14
N ALA A 394 -1.25 -7.02 21.54
CA ALA A 394 -0.94 -5.79 20.83
C ALA A 394 0.58 -5.57 20.76
N ALA A 395 1.08 -5.24 19.59
CA ALA A 395 2.47 -4.86 19.39
C ALA A 395 2.60 -3.36 19.62
N LEU A 396 3.30 -2.97 20.69
CA LEU A 396 3.36 -1.57 21.13
C LEU A 396 4.33 -0.70 20.30
N GLN A 397 5.24 -1.34 19.58
CA GLN A 397 6.32 -0.65 18.86
C GLN A 397 6.25 -0.82 17.35
N ILE A 398 5.36 -1.66 16.86
CA ILE A 398 4.98 -1.76 15.47
C ILE A 398 3.46 -1.56 15.43
N GLY A 399 3.00 -0.46 14.87
CA GLY A 399 1.60 -0.15 14.67
C GLY A 399 1.04 -0.83 13.43
N ASN A 400 0.46 -0.07 12.53
CA ASN A 400 -0.11 -0.55 11.26
C ASN A 400 0.87 -0.30 10.10
N PRO A 401 1.89 -1.15 9.88
CA PRO A 401 2.86 -0.88 8.84
C PRO A 401 2.21 -0.97 7.47
N GLY A 402 2.03 0.17 6.82
CA GLY A 402 1.51 0.27 5.46
C GLY A 402 2.55 -0.07 4.39
N SER A 403 3.82 -0.05 4.76
CA SER A 403 4.93 -0.32 3.83
C SER A 403 6.08 -1.02 4.54
N VAL A 404 7.05 -1.46 3.76
CA VAL A 404 8.29 -2.06 4.25
C VAL A 404 9.44 -1.63 3.36
N ALA A 405 10.57 -1.32 3.96
CA ALA A 405 11.81 -1.08 3.25
C ALA A 405 12.91 -2.01 3.73
N TYR A 406 13.86 -2.29 2.86
CA TYR A 406 14.98 -3.16 3.16
C TYR A 406 16.31 -2.43 2.98
N ASP A 407 17.13 -2.49 4.01
CA ASP A 407 18.48 -1.99 3.98
C ASP A 407 19.43 -3.07 3.47
N THR A 408 19.67 -3.08 2.16
CA THR A 408 20.54 -4.07 1.51
C THR A 408 21.99 -4.05 2.01
N LYS A 409 22.44 -2.91 2.53
CA LYS A 409 23.82 -2.78 3.05
C LYS A 409 24.00 -3.41 4.43
N ARG A 410 22.91 -3.48 5.24
CA ARG A 410 22.97 -3.93 6.62
C ARG A 410 22.14 -5.16 6.90
N ASP A 411 21.51 -5.73 5.89
CA ASP A 411 20.60 -6.85 6.06
C ASP A 411 19.54 -6.53 7.15
N ALA A 412 18.87 -5.38 6.99
CA ALA A 412 17.91 -4.91 7.98
C ALA A 412 16.58 -4.53 7.33
N ILE A 413 15.50 -5.06 7.87
CA ILE A 413 14.14 -4.72 7.50
C ILE A 413 13.70 -3.51 8.34
N ILE A 414 13.06 -2.57 7.69
CA ILE A 414 12.56 -1.35 8.29
C ILE A 414 11.08 -1.27 8.02
N THR A 415 10.30 -1.16 9.10
CA THR A 415 8.86 -0.96 9.04
C THR A 415 8.51 0.32 9.77
N PRO A 416 7.65 1.17 9.21
CA PRO A 416 7.09 2.27 9.94
C PRO A 416 6.03 1.77 10.94
N ASN A 417 5.68 2.63 11.88
CA ASN A 417 4.67 2.34 12.90
C ASN A 417 3.58 3.40 12.86
#